data_5bf50e1c56fe010204a24b890812bd36
#
_entry.id   5bf50e1c56fe010204a24b890812bd36
#
_cell.length_a   1.000
_cell.length_b   1.000
_cell.length_c   1.000
_cell.angle_alpha   90.00
_cell.angle_beta   90.00
_cell.angle_gamma   90.00
#
_symmetry.space_group_name_H-M   'P 1'
#
loop_
_entity.id
_entity.type
_entity.pdbx_description
1 polymer ?
#
loop_
_entity_poly.entity_id
_entity_poly.type
_entity_poly.pdbx_seq_one_letter_code
_entity_poly.pdbx_strand_id
1 'polypeptide(L)'
;MSQVSYTEDNIRSLDWKEHIRMRPGMYIGKLGDGSAADDGIYVLLKEVIDNSIDEYVMGYGKVIEVTVDNGDVTVRDFGRGIPLGKVIDCVSKINTGGKYDSKAFKKSVGLNGVGTKAVNALSNYFKVQAVREGKTKVAEFQQGELVKDHKLQSSKEQDGTMILFRPDDSIFKKYKYRNEYIESQLWNYAYLNAGLKINFNGQVYVSKNGLLDLLEHKTNQDSLRYPIVHLKGEDIELAISHGNHYGEQYYSFVNGQNTTQGGTHLNAFKEAFVETIQKHYNKNYDRRDILTSIVAAVSLKVEEPVFESQTKTKLGSTDMGPGQPTIRTFVKNFISEKLDNFLHRNTEIAKEIERRILQSQRERQEIADIKKLANQRAKKANIHNKKLRDCRIHFNDGPRKTDEDLRLASTIFITEGDSASGSITKARDVQSQAVFSLRGKPLNCYGMTKKVVYENEELNLLQHALDIEDGLDNLRYNRVVIATDADVDGMHIRLLLLTFFLQFFPELVRNGHLYILDTPLFRVRDKQQTFYCYSDAEREAAIGKLRGKPEITRFKGLGEISPHEFKDFISENIRLEPVVIGEETNIDKILEYYMGKNTPERQDFIIDNLRVERDEAEEKEEEKAEVEVAAEA
;
A
#
# COMPACT_ATOMS: atom_id res chain seq x y z
N MET A 1 4.27 -39.23 -18.14
CA MET A 1 3.22 -38.18 -18.09
C MET A 1 2.07 -38.65 -18.98
N SER A 2 0.92 -38.98 -18.41
CA SER A 2 -0.28 -39.35 -19.19
C SER A 2 -0.74 -38.10 -19.93
N GLN A 3 -0.80 -38.17 -21.26
CA GLN A 3 -1.44 -37.12 -22.06
C GLN A 3 -2.90 -36.98 -21.61
N VAL A 4 -3.24 -35.92 -20.95
CA VAL A 4 -4.63 -35.54 -20.70
C VAL A 4 -5.20 -35.12 -22.05
N SER A 5 -6.05 -35.98 -22.63
CA SER A 5 -6.76 -35.66 -23.88
C SER A 5 -7.78 -34.58 -23.61
N TYR A 6 -7.66 -33.45 -24.30
CA TYR A 6 -8.66 -32.38 -24.27
C TYR A 6 -9.81 -32.77 -25.20
N THR A 7 -10.97 -33.12 -24.62
CA THR A 7 -12.17 -33.55 -25.30
C THR A 7 -13.36 -32.66 -24.96
N GLU A 8 -14.48 -32.82 -25.67
CA GLU A 8 -15.72 -32.08 -25.41
C GLU A 8 -16.21 -32.23 -23.96
N ASP A 9 -15.94 -33.37 -23.31
CA ASP A 9 -16.28 -33.63 -21.91
C ASP A 9 -15.51 -32.75 -20.91
N ASN A 10 -14.44 -32.11 -21.34
CA ASN A 10 -13.68 -31.18 -20.53
C ASN A 10 -14.26 -29.73 -20.53
N ILE A 11 -15.27 -29.47 -21.36
CA ILE A 11 -15.93 -28.18 -21.45
C ILE A 11 -17.16 -28.17 -20.55
N ARG A 12 -17.12 -27.34 -19.49
CA ARG A 12 -18.24 -27.19 -18.55
C ARG A 12 -18.71 -25.73 -18.52
N SER A 13 -20.02 -25.53 -18.52
CA SER A 13 -20.63 -24.24 -18.17
C SER A 13 -20.79 -24.19 -16.65
N LEU A 14 -20.28 -23.14 -16.03
CA LEU A 14 -20.41 -22.91 -14.61
C LEU A 14 -21.60 -22.00 -14.32
N ASP A 15 -22.33 -22.27 -13.25
CA ASP A 15 -23.25 -21.28 -12.67
C ASP A 15 -22.43 -20.10 -12.11
N TRP A 16 -23.05 -18.92 -12.02
CA TRP A 16 -22.38 -17.71 -11.55
C TRP A 16 -21.75 -17.85 -10.16
N LYS A 17 -22.38 -18.55 -9.23
CA LYS A 17 -21.87 -18.83 -7.88
C LYS A 17 -20.62 -19.70 -7.94
N GLU A 18 -20.69 -20.80 -8.69
CA GLU A 18 -19.56 -21.69 -8.90
C GLU A 18 -18.39 -20.96 -9.55
N HIS A 19 -18.67 -20.09 -10.54
CA HIS A 19 -17.63 -19.30 -11.19
C HIS A 19 -16.95 -18.34 -10.22
N ILE A 20 -17.73 -17.58 -9.41
CA ILE A 20 -17.16 -16.67 -8.41
C ILE A 20 -16.31 -17.45 -7.40
N ARG A 21 -16.80 -18.58 -6.89
CA ARG A 21 -16.08 -19.39 -5.91
C ARG A 21 -14.83 -20.07 -6.48
N MET A 22 -14.86 -20.43 -7.76
CA MET A 22 -13.71 -21.04 -8.46
C MET A 22 -12.65 -20.00 -8.86
N ARG A 23 -13.06 -18.78 -9.16
CA ARG A 23 -12.21 -17.69 -9.65
C ARG A 23 -12.42 -16.40 -8.84
N PRO A 24 -12.30 -16.43 -7.50
CA PRO A 24 -12.59 -15.26 -6.66
C PRO A 24 -11.72 -14.05 -7.00
N GLY A 25 -10.47 -14.27 -7.42
CA GLY A 25 -9.55 -13.21 -7.82
C GLY A 25 -10.04 -12.30 -8.94
N MET A 26 -10.94 -12.76 -9.82
CA MET A 26 -11.56 -11.93 -10.85
C MET A 26 -12.54 -10.89 -10.28
N TYR A 27 -13.07 -11.11 -9.08
CA TYR A 27 -14.12 -10.30 -8.46
C TYR A 27 -13.60 -9.46 -7.30
N ILE A 28 -12.68 -10.00 -6.52
CA ILE A 28 -12.18 -9.38 -5.28
C ILE A 28 -10.65 -9.19 -5.26
N GLY A 29 -9.97 -9.50 -6.36
CA GLY A 29 -8.51 -9.41 -6.43
C GLY A 29 -7.82 -10.48 -5.60
N LYS A 30 -6.76 -10.11 -4.89
CA LYS A 30 -5.96 -11.01 -4.05
C LYS A 30 -6.81 -11.58 -2.89
N LEU A 31 -6.77 -12.89 -2.65
CA LEU A 31 -7.50 -13.48 -1.51
C LEU A 31 -6.94 -12.99 -0.17
N GLY A 32 -5.67 -13.27 0.08
CA GLY A 32 -4.96 -12.88 1.30
C GLY A 32 -5.52 -13.50 2.59
N ASP A 33 -4.91 -13.14 3.70
CA ASP A 33 -5.27 -13.56 5.07
C ASP A 33 -5.68 -12.40 5.99
N GLY A 34 -5.76 -11.18 5.44
CA GLY A 34 -6.06 -9.94 6.16
C GLY A 34 -4.81 -9.21 6.64
N SER A 35 -3.62 -9.66 6.28
CA SER A 35 -2.36 -8.99 6.63
C SER A 35 -2.05 -7.76 5.76
N ALA A 36 -2.73 -7.61 4.62
CA ALA A 36 -2.58 -6.48 3.72
C ALA A 36 -3.94 -5.80 3.45
N ALA A 37 -3.92 -4.48 3.28
CA ALA A 37 -5.13 -3.66 3.09
C ALA A 37 -5.90 -3.97 1.79
N ASP A 38 -5.24 -4.58 0.80
CA ASP A 38 -5.80 -5.01 -0.49
C ASP A 38 -6.30 -6.46 -0.49
N ASP A 39 -6.27 -7.16 0.65
CA ASP A 39 -6.77 -8.52 0.75
C ASP A 39 -8.29 -8.59 0.56
N GLY A 40 -8.74 -9.67 -0.07
CA GLY A 40 -10.12 -9.85 -0.52
C GLY A 40 -11.19 -9.70 0.56
N ILE A 41 -10.89 -10.00 1.83
CA ILE A 41 -11.84 -9.79 2.93
C ILE A 41 -12.22 -8.31 3.09
N TYR A 42 -11.28 -7.38 2.89
CA TYR A 42 -11.58 -5.95 2.92
C TYR A 42 -12.33 -5.49 1.67
N VAL A 43 -12.13 -6.16 0.54
CA VAL A 43 -12.92 -5.90 -0.68
C VAL A 43 -14.36 -6.34 -0.48
N LEU A 44 -14.63 -7.48 0.21
CA LEU A 44 -15.99 -7.89 0.57
C LEU A 44 -16.69 -6.83 1.43
N LEU A 45 -16.03 -6.33 2.47
CA LEU A 45 -16.55 -5.26 3.32
C LEU A 45 -16.85 -4.00 2.49
N LYS A 46 -15.89 -3.61 1.65
CA LYS A 46 -16.00 -2.45 0.76
C LYS A 46 -17.23 -2.52 -0.16
N GLU A 47 -17.47 -3.66 -0.82
CA GLU A 47 -18.61 -3.83 -1.73
C GLU A 47 -19.98 -3.66 -1.02
N VAL A 48 -20.05 -3.98 0.28
CA VAL A 48 -21.27 -3.75 1.07
C VAL A 48 -21.40 -2.29 1.46
N ILE A 49 -20.30 -1.65 1.93
CA ILE A 49 -20.30 -0.23 2.30
C ILE A 49 -20.60 0.66 1.09
N ASP A 50 -20.02 0.35 -0.09
CA ASP A 50 -20.25 1.10 -1.32
C ASP A 50 -21.74 1.24 -1.65
N ASN A 51 -22.57 0.23 -1.37
CA ASN A 51 -24.02 0.32 -1.59
C ASN A 51 -24.70 1.27 -0.60
N SER A 52 -24.23 1.31 0.65
CA SER A 52 -24.72 2.25 1.67
C SER A 52 -24.29 3.69 1.34
N ILE A 53 -23.09 3.87 0.80
CA ILE A 53 -22.60 5.18 0.32
C ILE A 53 -23.45 5.67 -0.86
N ASP A 54 -23.83 4.81 -1.78
CA ASP A 54 -24.69 5.19 -2.90
C ASP A 54 -26.05 5.76 -2.44
N GLU A 55 -26.64 5.21 -1.39
CA GLU A 55 -27.87 5.77 -0.79
C GLU A 55 -27.62 7.19 -0.21
N TYR A 56 -26.48 7.40 0.46
CA TYR A 56 -26.10 8.73 0.95
C TYR A 56 -25.90 9.74 -0.18
N VAL A 57 -25.19 9.36 -1.24
CA VAL A 57 -24.95 10.21 -2.42
C VAL A 57 -26.27 10.60 -3.10
N MET A 58 -27.26 9.71 -3.05
CA MET A 58 -28.62 9.97 -3.53
C MET A 58 -29.45 10.83 -2.56
N GLY A 59 -28.90 11.27 -1.44
CA GLY A 59 -29.54 12.11 -0.44
C GLY A 59 -30.34 11.37 0.64
N TYR A 60 -30.19 10.05 0.73
CA TYR A 60 -30.91 9.21 1.68
C TYR A 60 -29.95 8.59 2.72
N GLY A 61 -30.34 8.70 4.00
CA GLY A 61 -29.53 8.18 5.10
C GLY A 61 -28.25 9.02 5.35
N LYS A 62 -27.97 9.33 6.60
CA LYS A 62 -26.80 10.13 7.01
C LYS A 62 -25.88 9.38 7.96
N VAL A 63 -26.24 8.13 8.24
CA VAL A 63 -25.50 7.27 9.15
C VAL A 63 -25.35 5.89 8.52
N ILE A 64 -24.17 5.33 8.65
CA ILE A 64 -23.86 3.93 8.33
C ILE A 64 -23.27 3.32 9.59
N GLU A 65 -23.78 2.15 9.99
CA GLU A 65 -23.24 1.38 11.10
C GLU A 65 -22.49 0.16 10.55
N VAL A 66 -21.27 -0.01 11.00
CA VAL A 66 -20.39 -1.11 10.63
C VAL A 66 -19.95 -1.80 11.91
N THR A 67 -20.08 -3.12 11.95
CA THR A 67 -19.60 -3.94 13.06
C THR A 67 -18.81 -5.11 12.51
N VAL A 68 -17.63 -5.33 13.07
CA VAL A 68 -16.81 -6.52 12.79
C VAL A 68 -16.51 -7.19 14.13
N ASP A 69 -17.05 -8.40 14.31
CA ASP A 69 -16.88 -9.19 15.52
C ASP A 69 -16.71 -10.67 15.18
N ASN A 70 -15.60 -11.26 15.62
CA ASN A 70 -15.30 -12.70 15.45
C ASN A 70 -15.48 -13.23 14.02
N GLY A 71 -15.19 -12.40 12.99
CA GLY A 71 -15.33 -12.73 11.59
C GLY A 71 -16.70 -12.43 10.99
N ASP A 72 -17.69 -12.10 11.81
CA ASP A 72 -18.97 -11.57 11.35
C ASP A 72 -18.87 -10.09 11.02
N VAL A 73 -19.32 -9.73 9.85
CA VAL A 73 -19.37 -8.35 9.38
C VAL A 73 -20.80 -7.92 9.20
N THR A 74 -21.21 -6.86 9.87
CA THR A 74 -22.55 -6.26 9.72
C THR A 74 -22.40 -4.84 9.23
N VAL A 75 -23.15 -4.49 8.17
CA VAL A 75 -23.27 -3.12 7.66
C VAL A 75 -24.75 -2.77 7.60
N ARG A 76 -25.14 -1.66 8.22
CA ARG A 76 -26.51 -1.13 8.25
C ARG A 76 -26.50 0.31 7.75
N ASP A 77 -27.26 0.59 6.69
CA ASP A 77 -27.62 1.95 6.28
C ASP A 77 -29.04 2.31 6.73
N PHE A 78 -29.34 3.59 6.69
CA PHE A 78 -30.64 4.16 6.97
C PHE A 78 -31.17 4.92 5.73
N GLY A 79 -30.92 4.35 4.56
CA GLY A 79 -31.41 4.80 3.29
C GLY A 79 -32.85 4.38 3.01
N ARG A 80 -33.21 4.25 1.72
CA ARG A 80 -34.58 3.87 1.30
C ARG A 80 -34.91 2.40 1.52
N GLY A 81 -33.91 1.56 1.71
CA GLY A 81 -34.04 0.10 1.71
C GLY A 81 -34.27 -0.49 0.31
N ILE A 82 -33.78 -1.70 0.10
CA ILE A 82 -34.03 -2.45 -1.14
C ILE A 82 -35.54 -2.68 -1.29
N PRO A 83 -36.12 -2.51 -2.50
CA PRO A 83 -37.53 -2.83 -2.73
C PRO A 83 -37.86 -4.25 -2.27
N LEU A 84 -38.83 -4.41 -1.37
CA LEU A 84 -39.05 -5.65 -0.61
C LEU A 84 -39.30 -6.87 -1.49
N GLY A 85 -39.94 -6.72 -2.65
CA GLY A 85 -40.15 -7.78 -3.63
C GLY A 85 -38.90 -8.16 -4.44
N LYS A 86 -37.78 -7.43 -4.27
CA LYS A 86 -36.54 -7.62 -5.04
C LYS A 86 -35.31 -7.91 -4.17
N VAL A 87 -35.48 -8.06 -2.88
CA VAL A 87 -34.37 -8.28 -1.92
C VAL A 87 -33.52 -9.48 -2.32
N ILE A 88 -34.14 -10.62 -2.60
CA ILE A 88 -33.43 -11.85 -3.02
C ILE A 88 -32.73 -11.63 -4.36
N ASP A 89 -33.46 -11.10 -5.37
CA ASP A 89 -32.91 -10.89 -6.71
C ASP A 89 -31.66 -9.96 -6.66
N CYS A 90 -31.71 -8.89 -5.88
CA CYS A 90 -30.63 -7.91 -5.76
C CYS A 90 -29.33 -8.50 -5.20
N VAL A 91 -29.39 -9.54 -4.36
CA VAL A 91 -28.19 -10.12 -3.72
C VAL A 91 -27.78 -11.47 -4.26
N SER A 92 -28.61 -12.09 -5.14
CA SER A 92 -28.37 -13.45 -5.66
C SER A 92 -28.49 -13.63 -7.16
N LYS A 93 -28.85 -12.59 -7.92
CA LYS A 93 -28.88 -12.68 -9.40
C LYS A 93 -27.92 -11.70 -10.03
N ILE A 94 -26.98 -12.19 -10.84
CA ILE A 94 -26.07 -11.36 -11.61
C ILE A 94 -26.88 -10.45 -12.56
N ASN A 95 -26.32 -9.29 -12.88
CA ASN A 95 -26.94 -8.31 -13.76
C ASN A 95 -28.32 -7.83 -13.28
N THR A 96 -28.54 -7.84 -11.94
CA THR A 96 -29.76 -7.33 -11.32
C THR A 96 -29.40 -6.19 -10.37
N GLY A 97 -29.98 -5.02 -10.58
CA GLY A 97 -29.79 -3.84 -9.74
C GLY A 97 -30.47 -2.62 -10.34
N GLY A 98 -30.77 -1.63 -9.52
CA GLY A 98 -31.36 -0.36 -9.95
C GLY A 98 -30.37 0.60 -10.65
N LYS A 99 -29.10 0.26 -10.68
CA LYS A 99 -28.01 1.12 -11.19
C LYS A 99 -27.87 1.09 -12.71
N TYR A 100 -28.57 0.21 -13.39
CA TYR A 100 -28.65 0.17 -14.86
C TYR A 100 -29.54 1.27 -15.46
N ASP A 101 -30.42 1.87 -14.66
CA ASP A 101 -31.19 3.03 -15.09
C ASP A 101 -30.40 4.30 -14.76
N SER A 102 -29.70 4.81 -15.77
CA SER A 102 -28.75 5.92 -15.68
C SER A 102 -29.32 7.22 -15.09
N LYS A 103 -30.64 7.40 -15.09
CA LYS A 103 -31.27 8.61 -14.55
C LYS A 103 -31.24 8.66 -13.01
N ALA A 104 -31.21 7.50 -12.34
CA ALA A 104 -31.27 7.41 -10.88
C ALA A 104 -29.90 7.30 -10.20
N PHE A 105 -28.87 6.77 -10.90
CA PHE A 105 -27.57 6.45 -10.32
C PHE A 105 -26.39 6.85 -11.22
N LYS A 106 -26.42 8.05 -11.80
CA LYS A 106 -25.44 8.51 -12.80
C LYS A 106 -23.97 8.45 -12.37
N LYS A 107 -23.68 8.60 -11.08
CA LYS A 107 -22.32 8.74 -10.51
C LYS A 107 -22.11 7.79 -9.33
N SER A 108 -22.74 6.61 -9.37
CA SER A 108 -22.63 5.64 -8.27
C SER A 108 -21.26 4.96 -8.22
N VAL A 109 -20.93 4.44 -7.05
CA VAL A 109 -19.67 3.72 -6.80
C VAL A 109 -19.69 2.32 -7.41
N GLY A 110 -20.82 1.62 -7.34
CA GLY A 110 -20.98 0.23 -7.77
C GLY A 110 -21.76 0.07 -9.06
N LEU A 111 -21.08 0.09 -10.22
CA LEU A 111 -21.74 0.05 -11.54
C LEU A 111 -22.04 -1.37 -12.04
N ASN A 112 -21.24 -2.36 -11.70
CA ASN A 112 -21.28 -3.68 -12.35
C ASN A 112 -22.38 -4.61 -11.83
N GLY A 113 -23.09 -4.25 -10.75
CA GLY A 113 -24.16 -5.06 -10.15
C GLY A 113 -23.73 -6.46 -9.71
N VAL A 114 -22.43 -6.69 -9.43
CA VAL A 114 -21.83 -7.99 -9.10
C VAL A 114 -21.34 -8.04 -7.65
N GLY A 115 -20.93 -6.92 -7.06
CA GLY A 115 -20.23 -6.87 -5.78
C GLY A 115 -20.94 -7.60 -4.63
N THR A 116 -22.19 -7.25 -4.32
CA THR A 116 -22.95 -7.94 -3.27
C THR A 116 -23.15 -9.43 -3.56
N LYS A 117 -23.24 -9.83 -4.84
CA LYS A 117 -23.33 -11.24 -5.24
C LYS A 117 -22.03 -11.97 -4.96
N ALA A 118 -20.89 -11.31 -5.19
CA ALA A 118 -19.60 -11.85 -4.85
C ALA A 118 -19.47 -12.03 -3.31
N VAL A 119 -19.89 -11.05 -2.52
CA VAL A 119 -19.95 -11.18 -1.06
C VAL A 119 -20.80 -12.39 -0.65
N ASN A 120 -22.02 -12.51 -1.19
CA ASN A 120 -22.92 -13.63 -0.91
C ASN A 120 -22.29 -14.99 -1.29
N ALA A 121 -21.76 -15.12 -2.52
CA ALA A 121 -21.17 -16.38 -3.00
C ALA A 121 -19.88 -16.78 -2.24
N LEU A 122 -19.12 -15.81 -1.72
CA LEU A 122 -17.86 -16.03 -1.00
C LEU A 122 -18.03 -16.06 0.53
N SER A 123 -19.29 -16.12 1.01
CA SER A 123 -19.60 -16.20 2.44
C SER A 123 -20.20 -17.55 2.80
N ASN A 124 -19.80 -18.11 3.95
CA ASN A 124 -20.42 -19.29 4.53
C ASN A 124 -21.77 -18.95 5.20
N TYR A 125 -21.99 -17.70 5.55
CA TYR A 125 -23.27 -17.16 6.00
C TYR A 125 -23.46 -15.76 5.46
N PHE A 126 -24.61 -15.49 4.88
CA PHE A 126 -25.01 -14.18 4.38
C PHE A 126 -26.47 -13.92 4.68
N LYS A 127 -26.78 -12.80 5.30
CA LYS A 127 -28.13 -12.36 5.63
C LYS A 127 -28.35 -10.96 5.11
N VAL A 128 -29.45 -10.74 4.43
CA VAL A 128 -29.93 -9.42 4.04
C VAL A 128 -31.28 -9.13 4.70
N GLN A 129 -31.41 -7.93 5.26
CA GLN A 129 -32.65 -7.39 5.77
C GLN A 129 -32.89 -6.04 5.10
N ALA A 130 -34.05 -5.87 4.49
CA ALA A 130 -34.50 -4.57 4.00
C ALA A 130 -35.74 -4.14 4.80
N VAL A 131 -35.73 -2.90 5.27
CA VAL A 131 -36.85 -2.25 5.92
C VAL A 131 -37.31 -1.09 5.04
N ARG A 132 -38.60 -1.07 4.71
CA ARG A 132 -39.16 -0.04 3.87
C ARG A 132 -40.66 0.15 4.18
N GLU A 133 -41.06 1.39 4.39
CA GLU A 133 -42.46 1.78 4.56
C GLU A 133 -43.19 0.96 5.67
N GLY A 134 -42.50 0.77 6.80
CA GLY A 134 -43.05 0.04 7.94
C GLY A 134 -43.16 -1.48 7.79
N LYS A 135 -42.48 -2.04 6.79
CA LYS A 135 -42.41 -3.48 6.53
C LYS A 135 -40.96 -3.93 6.40
N THR A 136 -40.67 -5.20 6.73
CA THR A 136 -39.34 -5.80 6.59
C THR A 136 -39.40 -7.11 5.84
N LYS A 137 -38.35 -7.33 5.03
CA LYS A 137 -38.07 -8.57 4.33
C LYS A 137 -36.66 -9.04 4.68
N VAL A 138 -36.53 -10.31 5.08
CA VAL A 138 -35.25 -10.94 5.41
C VAL A 138 -35.05 -12.17 4.54
N ALA A 139 -33.82 -12.38 4.08
CA ALA A 139 -33.39 -13.58 3.39
C ALA A 139 -32.00 -14.01 3.87
N GLU A 140 -31.78 -15.31 4.01
CA GLU A 140 -30.54 -15.92 4.47
C GLU A 140 -29.98 -16.86 3.40
N PHE A 141 -28.66 -16.82 3.24
CA PHE A 141 -27.95 -17.55 2.21
C PHE A 141 -26.72 -18.24 2.81
N GLN A 142 -26.27 -19.28 2.14
CA GLN A 142 -25.01 -19.95 2.39
C GLN A 142 -24.31 -20.19 1.05
N GLN A 143 -23.10 -19.68 0.86
CA GLN A 143 -22.32 -19.82 -0.37
C GLN A 143 -23.08 -19.42 -1.65
N GLY A 144 -23.92 -18.39 -1.54
CA GLY A 144 -24.76 -17.91 -2.64
C GLY A 144 -26.11 -18.64 -2.79
N GLU A 145 -26.34 -19.76 -2.08
CA GLU A 145 -27.59 -20.50 -2.11
C GLU A 145 -28.58 -19.93 -1.09
N LEU A 146 -29.84 -19.74 -1.51
CA LEU A 146 -30.92 -19.30 -0.63
C LEU A 146 -31.28 -20.42 0.35
N VAL A 147 -31.01 -20.20 1.65
CA VAL A 147 -31.33 -21.16 2.72
C VAL A 147 -32.71 -20.88 3.31
N LYS A 148 -33.03 -19.60 3.51
CA LYS A 148 -34.28 -19.20 4.16
C LYS A 148 -34.85 -17.91 3.59
N ASP A 149 -36.08 -17.98 3.15
CA ASP A 149 -36.89 -16.87 2.71
C ASP A 149 -37.96 -16.55 3.76
N HIS A 150 -37.75 -15.48 4.53
CA HIS A 150 -38.71 -15.07 5.55
C HIS A 150 -39.91 -14.36 4.93
N LYS A 151 -41.09 -14.61 5.45
CA LYS A 151 -42.30 -13.89 5.05
C LYS A 151 -42.18 -12.39 5.36
N LEU A 152 -42.83 -11.59 4.56
CA LEU A 152 -42.93 -10.16 4.78
C LEU A 152 -43.61 -9.88 6.15
N GLN A 153 -43.03 -9.03 6.97
CA GLN A 153 -43.52 -8.68 8.32
C GLN A 153 -43.61 -7.17 8.47
N SER A 154 -44.45 -6.73 9.42
CA SER A 154 -44.46 -5.34 9.85
C SER A 154 -43.19 -5.04 10.67
N SER A 155 -42.61 -3.86 10.50
CA SER A 155 -41.43 -3.41 11.25
C SER A 155 -41.67 -2.00 11.79
N LYS A 156 -41.11 -1.73 12.98
CA LYS A 156 -41.00 -0.38 13.55
C LYS A 156 -39.61 0.22 13.34
N GLU A 157 -38.69 -0.55 12.74
CA GLU A 157 -37.35 -0.08 12.44
C GLU A 157 -37.38 0.99 11.36
N GLN A 158 -36.39 1.87 11.39
CA GLN A 158 -36.21 2.88 10.36
C GLN A 158 -35.88 2.21 9.03
N ASP A 159 -36.36 2.78 7.92
CA ASP A 159 -36.07 2.31 6.58
C ASP A 159 -34.56 2.21 6.33
N GLY A 160 -34.14 1.26 5.49
CA GLY A 160 -32.76 1.03 5.14
C GLY A 160 -32.46 -0.43 4.87
N THR A 161 -31.18 -0.75 4.67
CA THR A 161 -30.71 -2.11 4.39
C THR A 161 -29.66 -2.51 5.42
N MET A 162 -29.75 -3.74 5.91
CA MET A 162 -28.72 -4.39 6.71
C MET A 162 -28.21 -5.63 5.99
N ILE A 163 -26.89 -5.76 5.88
CA ILE A 163 -26.21 -6.96 5.40
C ILE A 163 -25.32 -7.46 6.52
N LEU A 164 -25.43 -8.75 6.84
CA LEU A 164 -24.53 -9.47 7.71
C LEU A 164 -23.91 -10.61 6.89
N PHE A 165 -22.59 -10.74 6.92
CA PHE A 165 -21.90 -11.83 6.23
C PHE A 165 -20.69 -12.31 7.03
N ARG A 166 -20.33 -13.59 6.79
CA ARG A 166 -19.11 -14.20 7.28
C ARG A 166 -18.37 -14.81 6.09
N PRO A 167 -17.14 -14.35 5.77
CA PRO A 167 -16.34 -14.96 4.72
C PRO A 167 -16.17 -16.46 4.90
N ASP A 168 -16.11 -17.21 3.79
CA ASP A 168 -16.04 -18.67 3.82
C ASP A 168 -14.61 -19.14 4.10
N ASP A 169 -14.41 -19.85 5.22
CA ASP A 169 -13.12 -20.39 5.67
C ASP A 169 -12.50 -21.39 4.68
N SER A 170 -13.31 -21.98 3.80
CA SER A 170 -12.80 -22.86 2.73
C SER A 170 -12.04 -22.10 1.64
N ILE A 171 -12.32 -20.80 1.49
CA ILE A 171 -11.71 -19.88 0.51
C ILE A 171 -10.69 -18.99 1.21
N PHE A 172 -11.08 -18.32 2.30
CA PHE A 172 -10.24 -17.42 3.09
C PHE A 172 -9.64 -18.17 4.29
N LYS A 173 -8.52 -18.87 4.06
CA LYS A 173 -7.88 -19.68 5.09
C LYS A 173 -7.26 -18.82 6.19
N LYS A 174 -7.71 -19.01 7.45
CA LYS A 174 -7.15 -18.35 8.66
C LYS A 174 -7.06 -16.82 8.57
N TYR A 175 -8.03 -16.17 7.92
CA TYR A 175 -8.08 -14.73 7.82
C TYR A 175 -8.37 -14.05 9.17
N LYS A 176 -7.88 -12.82 9.29
CA LYS A 176 -8.18 -11.95 10.43
C LYS A 176 -8.32 -10.50 9.95
N TYR A 177 -9.45 -9.87 10.30
CA TYR A 177 -9.61 -8.43 10.10
C TYR A 177 -8.69 -7.65 11.03
N ARG A 178 -8.01 -6.63 10.50
CA ARG A 178 -7.26 -5.64 11.26
C ARG A 178 -8.03 -4.32 11.22
N ASN A 179 -8.34 -3.79 12.42
CA ASN A 179 -9.13 -2.57 12.53
C ASN A 179 -8.47 -1.39 11.80
N GLU A 180 -7.16 -1.27 11.86
CA GLU A 180 -6.39 -0.21 11.18
C GLU A 180 -6.71 -0.08 9.67
N TYR A 181 -6.88 -1.19 8.97
CA TYR A 181 -7.22 -1.17 7.53
C TYR A 181 -8.69 -0.80 7.29
N ILE A 182 -9.58 -1.27 8.17
CA ILE A 182 -11.00 -0.88 8.11
C ILE A 182 -11.14 0.62 8.41
N GLU A 183 -10.51 1.11 9.46
CA GLU A 183 -10.55 2.51 9.88
C GLU A 183 -10.03 3.44 8.79
N SER A 184 -8.91 3.08 8.14
CA SER A 184 -8.37 3.82 7.00
C SER A 184 -9.38 3.90 5.84
N GLN A 185 -10.06 2.80 5.54
CA GLN A 185 -11.11 2.75 4.53
C GLN A 185 -12.31 3.64 4.89
N LEU A 186 -12.74 3.60 6.16
CA LEU A 186 -13.87 4.39 6.67
C LEU A 186 -13.56 5.89 6.69
N TRP A 187 -12.33 6.27 7.03
CA TRP A 187 -11.88 7.65 6.93
C TRP A 187 -11.93 8.17 5.50
N ASN A 188 -11.48 7.38 4.51
CA ASN A 188 -11.57 7.76 3.11
C ASN A 188 -13.03 8.01 2.69
N TYR A 189 -13.97 7.14 3.10
CA TYR A 189 -15.40 7.37 2.85
C TYR A 189 -15.92 8.64 3.52
N ALA A 190 -15.52 8.90 4.77
CA ALA A 190 -15.93 10.11 5.48
C ALA A 190 -15.41 11.38 4.79
N TYR A 191 -14.16 11.40 4.33
CA TYR A 191 -13.60 12.55 3.59
C TYR A 191 -14.27 12.77 2.24
N LEU A 192 -14.61 11.71 1.53
CA LEU A 192 -15.24 11.82 0.21
C LEU A 192 -16.74 12.14 0.29
N ASN A 193 -17.36 12.00 1.46
CA ASN A 193 -18.77 12.18 1.71
C ASN A 193 -18.97 13.08 2.94
N ALA A 194 -18.58 14.35 2.84
CA ALA A 194 -18.61 15.30 3.94
C ALA A 194 -20.00 15.38 4.59
N GLY A 195 -20.07 15.15 5.90
CA GLY A 195 -21.31 15.13 6.68
C GLY A 195 -21.93 13.74 6.89
N LEU A 196 -21.46 12.71 6.18
CA LEU A 196 -21.80 11.32 6.48
C LEU A 196 -21.15 10.90 7.79
N LYS A 197 -21.91 10.22 8.65
CA LYS A 197 -21.41 9.60 9.88
C LYS A 197 -21.30 8.09 9.69
N ILE A 198 -20.12 7.54 9.90
CA ILE A 198 -19.91 6.10 9.89
C ILE A 198 -19.55 5.69 11.32
N ASN A 199 -20.34 4.80 11.90
CA ASN A 199 -20.10 4.25 13.23
C ASN A 199 -19.50 2.85 13.08
N PHE A 200 -18.25 2.68 13.48
CA PHE A 200 -17.56 1.39 13.47
C PHE A 200 -17.25 0.95 14.90
N ASN A 201 -17.84 -0.14 15.32
CA ASN A 201 -17.66 -0.72 16.66
C ASN A 201 -17.80 0.31 17.80
N GLY A 202 -18.68 1.31 17.62
CA GLY A 202 -18.93 2.39 18.60
C GLY A 202 -18.08 3.66 18.39
N GLN A 203 -17.07 3.64 17.54
CA GLN A 203 -16.30 4.83 17.16
C GLN A 203 -16.91 5.51 15.93
N VAL A 204 -16.99 6.85 15.95
CA VAL A 204 -17.63 7.63 14.88
C VAL A 204 -16.59 8.28 13.98
N TYR A 205 -16.71 8.05 12.69
CA TYR A 205 -15.91 8.63 11.62
C TYR A 205 -16.76 9.64 10.86
N VAL A 206 -16.34 10.90 10.83
CA VAL A 206 -17.05 11.98 10.14
C VAL A 206 -16.08 13.09 9.74
N SER A 207 -16.22 13.57 8.51
CA SER A 207 -15.52 14.77 8.01
C SER A 207 -16.53 15.87 7.74
N LYS A 208 -16.15 17.11 8.00
CA LYS A 208 -16.96 18.31 7.71
C LYS A 208 -16.52 18.98 6.41
N ASN A 209 -15.22 18.99 6.14
CA ASN A 209 -14.62 19.79 5.08
C ASN A 209 -14.04 18.91 3.93
N GLY A 210 -14.32 17.60 3.91
CA GLY A 210 -13.96 16.72 2.81
C GLY A 210 -12.45 16.55 2.62
N LEU A 211 -11.95 16.83 1.43
CA LEU A 211 -10.53 16.67 1.10
C LEU A 211 -9.61 17.62 1.88
N LEU A 212 -10.11 18.73 2.41
CA LEU A 212 -9.34 19.57 3.32
C LEU A 212 -8.98 18.80 4.58
N ASP A 213 -9.98 18.20 5.24
CA ASP A 213 -9.77 17.39 6.46
C ASP A 213 -8.85 16.19 6.17
N LEU A 214 -8.95 15.59 4.97
CA LEU A 214 -8.06 14.52 4.55
C LEU A 214 -6.60 14.98 4.54
N LEU A 215 -6.27 16.10 3.89
CA LEU A 215 -4.90 16.57 3.85
C LEU A 215 -4.41 17.05 5.22
N GLU A 216 -5.26 17.66 6.03
CA GLU A 216 -4.92 18.03 7.41
C GLU A 216 -4.56 16.81 8.27
N HIS A 217 -5.26 15.69 8.06
CA HIS A 217 -4.97 14.45 8.78
C HIS A 217 -3.69 13.76 8.24
N LYS A 218 -3.51 13.73 6.92
CA LYS A 218 -2.40 13.02 6.26
C LYS A 218 -1.07 13.78 6.30
N THR A 219 -1.09 15.08 6.63
CA THR A 219 0.11 15.92 6.62
C THR A 219 0.38 16.51 8.02
N ASN A 220 1.65 16.78 8.29
CA ASN A 220 1.98 17.62 9.43
C ASN A 220 1.80 19.09 9.00
N GLN A 221 0.83 19.80 9.60
CA GLN A 221 0.53 21.18 9.25
C GLN A 221 1.75 22.11 9.39
N ASP A 222 2.62 21.86 10.38
CA ASP A 222 3.84 22.63 10.60
C ASP A 222 4.88 22.42 9.48
N SER A 223 4.76 21.35 8.72
CA SER A 223 5.63 21.07 7.56
C SER A 223 5.13 21.68 6.25
N LEU A 224 3.91 22.21 6.23
CA LEU A 224 3.33 22.86 5.06
C LEU A 224 3.85 24.30 4.92
N ARG A 225 4.13 24.72 3.71
CA ARG A 225 4.64 26.06 3.42
C ARG A 225 3.57 27.14 3.43
N TYR A 226 2.33 26.74 3.20
CA TYR A 226 1.18 27.63 3.22
C TYR A 226 -0.08 26.81 3.55
N PRO A 227 -1.16 27.47 4.04
CA PRO A 227 -2.41 26.80 4.32
C PRO A 227 -2.96 26.05 3.09
N ILE A 228 -3.61 24.90 3.31
CA ILE A 228 -4.16 24.09 2.26
C ILE A 228 -5.15 24.88 1.41
N VAL A 229 -4.92 24.96 0.12
CA VAL A 229 -5.83 25.53 -0.87
C VAL A 229 -6.94 24.53 -1.14
N HIS A 230 -8.18 24.83 -0.76
CA HIS A 230 -9.34 23.98 -0.95
C HIS A 230 -10.26 24.56 -2.02
N LEU A 231 -10.49 23.80 -3.10
CA LEU A 231 -11.32 24.19 -4.22
C LEU A 231 -12.42 23.15 -4.44
N LYS A 232 -13.67 23.59 -4.49
CA LYS A 232 -14.82 22.71 -4.62
C LYS A 232 -15.71 23.13 -5.80
N GLY A 233 -16.07 22.17 -6.63
CA GLY A 233 -17.06 22.23 -7.70
C GLY A 233 -18.13 21.15 -7.51
N GLU A 234 -19.01 20.99 -8.48
CA GLU A 234 -20.08 19.99 -8.42
C GLU A 234 -19.53 18.56 -8.52
N ASP A 235 -18.61 18.33 -9.46
CA ASP A 235 -18.05 17.00 -9.77
C ASP A 235 -16.56 16.88 -9.48
N ILE A 236 -15.96 17.91 -8.89
CA ILE A 236 -14.53 17.96 -8.59
C ILE A 236 -14.29 18.65 -7.25
N GLU A 237 -13.41 18.05 -6.45
CA GLU A 237 -12.91 18.65 -5.23
C GLU A 237 -11.38 18.48 -5.20
N LEU A 238 -10.68 19.54 -4.84
CA LEU A 238 -9.22 19.61 -4.78
C LEU A 238 -8.78 20.20 -3.45
N ALA A 239 -7.77 19.59 -2.84
CA ALA A 239 -7.05 20.19 -1.72
C ALA A 239 -5.55 20.12 -2.05
N ILE A 240 -4.83 21.25 -1.93
CA ILE A 240 -3.46 21.38 -2.44
C ILE A 240 -2.62 22.20 -1.47
N SER A 241 -1.40 21.72 -1.21
CA SER A 241 -0.34 22.52 -0.57
C SER A 241 1.04 22.06 -1.07
N HIS A 242 2.09 22.73 -0.60
CA HIS A 242 3.48 22.27 -0.74
C HIS A 242 4.09 22.08 0.65
N GLY A 243 4.84 21.02 0.79
CA GLY A 243 5.60 20.72 2.02
C GLY A 243 7.09 20.99 1.87
N ASN A 244 7.85 20.37 2.79
CA ASN A 244 9.31 20.39 2.78
C ASN A 244 9.91 19.03 2.37
N HIS A 245 9.04 18.05 2.02
CA HIS A 245 9.46 16.71 1.58
C HIS A 245 9.98 16.73 0.14
N TYR A 246 10.68 15.67 -0.25
CA TYR A 246 11.06 15.44 -1.64
C TYR A 246 9.98 14.65 -2.37
N GLY A 247 9.88 14.85 -3.69
CA GLY A 247 8.91 14.17 -4.53
C GLY A 247 7.52 14.81 -4.51
N GLU A 248 6.56 14.09 -5.08
CA GLU A 248 5.17 14.47 -5.23
C GLU A 248 4.30 13.51 -4.42
N GLN A 249 3.29 14.01 -3.72
CA GLN A 249 2.36 13.19 -2.95
C GLN A 249 0.93 13.47 -3.39
N TYR A 250 0.23 12.41 -3.79
CA TYR A 250 -1.13 12.51 -4.29
C TYR A 250 -2.06 11.50 -3.63
N TYR A 251 -3.24 11.97 -3.27
CA TYR A 251 -4.40 11.17 -2.88
C TYR A 251 -5.46 11.36 -3.94
N SER A 252 -5.75 10.34 -4.74
CA SER A 252 -6.65 10.51 -5.89
C SER A 252 -7.83 9.57 -5.82
N PHE A 253 -9.01 10.11 -6.16
CA PHE A 253 -10.28 9.42 -6.02
C PHE A 253 -11.18 9.66 -7.23
N VAL A 254 -11.92 8.62 -7.62
CA VAL A 254 -12.95 8.71 -8.65
C VAL A 254 -14.20 7.99 -8.16
N ASN A 255 -15.34 8.70 -8.10
CA ASN A 255 -16.59 8.18 -7.59
C ASN A 255 -16.46 7.47 -6.24
N GLY A 256 -15.66 8.03 -5.32
CA GLY A 256 -15.41 7.44 -4.01
C GLY A 256 -14.40 6.27 -3.98
N GLN A 257 -13.85 5.86 -5.12
CA GLN A 257 -12.81 4.84 -5.20
C GLN A 257 -11.42 5.45 -5.08
N ASN A 258 -10.59 4.90 -4.19
CA ASN A 258 -9.19 5.30 -4.08
C ASN A 258 -8.39 4.76 -5.28
N THR A 259 -7.93 5.67 -6.13
CA THR A 259 -7.15 5.34 -7.34
C THR A 259 -5.66 5.44 -7.03
N THR A 260 -5.13 4.46 -6.31
CA THR A 260 -3.73 4.45 -5.83
C THR A 260 -2.69 4.55 -6.96
N GLN A 261 -3.04 4.10 -8.16
CA GLN A 261 -2.21 4.22 -9.37
C GLN A 261 -2.58 5.44 -10.23
N GLY A 262 -3.44 6.33 -9.72
CA GLY A 262 -3.87 7.54 -10.43
C GLY A 262 -4.75 7.26 -11.65
N GLY A 263 -4.37 7.80 -12.79
CA GLY A 263 -5.09 7.67 -14.05
C GLY A 263 -5.26 9.01 -14.77
N THR A 264 -6.18 9.07 -15.73
CA THR A 264 -6.40 10.24 -16.60
C THR A 264 -6.71 11.52 -15.83
N HIS A 265 -7.48 11.44 -14.73
CA HIS A 265 -7.87 12.57 -13.90
C HIS A 265 -6.67 13.18 -13.14
N LEU A 266 -5.79 12.36 -12.59
CA LEU A 266 -4.60 12.83 -11.88
C LEU A 266 -3.59 13.45 -12.85
N ASN A 267 -3.43 12.87 -14.04
CA ASN A 267 -2.58 13.44 -15.09
C ASN A 267 -3.14 14.79 -15.57
N ALA A 268 -4.46 14.89 -15.76
CA ALA A 268 -5.14 16.13 -16.10
C ALA A 268 -4.95 17.21 -15.03
N PHE A 269 -5.03 16.83 -13.73
CA PHE A 269 -4.74 17.73 -12.61
C PHE A 269 -3.32 18.27 -12.68
N LYS A 270 -2.31 17.39 -12.78
CA LYS A 270 -0.90 17.79 -12.82
C LYS A 270 -0.60 18.76 -13.96
N GLU A 271 -1.16 18.46 -15.14
CA GLU A 271 -0.99 19.32 -16.32
C GLU A 271 -1.67 20.68 -16.15
N ALA A 272 -2.93 20.69 -15.73
CA ALA A 272 -3.70 21.91 -15.53
C ALA A 272 -3.13 22.79 -14.42
N PHE A 273 -2.63 22.20 -13.34
CA PHE A 273 -1.98 22.91 -12.25
C PHE A 273 -0.72 23.64 -12.75
N VAL A 274 0.16 22.94 -13.46
CA VAL A 274 1.39 23.51 -14.03
C VAL A 274 1.07 24.66 -14.99
N GLU A 275 0.15 24.44 -15.93
CA GLU A 275 -0.24 25.49 -16.90
C GLU A 275 -0.82 26.72 -16.20
N THR A 276 -1.64 26.53 -15.18
CA THR A 276 -2.28 27.64 -14.45
C THR A 276 -1.24 28.45 -13.69
N ILE A 277 -0.29 27.78 -13.01
CA ILE A 277 0.81 28.44 -12.30
C ILE A 277 1.71 29.24 -13.25
N GLN A 278 2.11 28.63 -14.39
CA GLN A 278 2.92 29.32 -15.40
C GLN A 278 2.20 30.58 -15.96
N LYS A 279 0.90 30.45 -16.21
CA LYS A 279 0.08 31.56 -16.70
C LYS A 279 -0.11 32.67 -15.66
N HIS A 280 -0.38 32.30 -14.40
CA HIS A 280 -0.57 33.25 -13.30
C HIS A 280 0.65 34.16 -13.10
N TYR A 281 1.87 33.59 -13.11
CA TYR A 281 3.11 34.37 -12.95
C TYR A 281 3.65 34.90 -14.28
N ASN A 282 3.04 34.53 -15.40
CA ASN A 282 3.54 34.85 -16.75
C ASN A 282 5.02 34.45 -16.93
N LYS A 283 5.39 33.26 -16.43
CA LYS A 283 6.75 32.70 -16.44
C LYS A 283 6.71 31.23 -16.85
N ASN A 284 7.68 30.83 -17.67
CA ASN A 284 7.82 29.42 -18.08
C ASN A 284 8.68 28.64 -17.07
N TYR A 285 8.12 28.41 -15.87
CA TYR A 285 8.75 27.56 -14.86
C TYR A 285 8.78 26.10 -15.31
N ASP A 286 9.86 25.38 -14.97
CA ASP A 286 9.93 23.93 -15.22
C ASP A 286 8.83 23.19 -14.41
N ARG A 287 8.15 22.24 -15.07
CA ARG A 287 7.12 21.41 -14.43
C ARG A 287 7.63 20.77 -13.14
N ARG A 288 8.87 20.29 -13.12
CA ARG A 288 9.50 19.65 -11.95
C ARG A 288 9.59 20.61 -10.78
N ASP A 289 9.93 21.89 -11.03
CA ASP A 289 10.05 22.88 -9.96
C ASP A 289 8.70 23.27 -9.38
N ILE A 290 7.62 23.25 -10.20
CA ILE A 290 6.25 23.53 -9.76
C ILE A 290 5.71 22.37 -8.90
N LEU A 291 5.98 21.12 -9.29
CA LEU A 291 5.42 19.94 -8.63
C LEU A 291 6.28 19.41 -7.48
N THR A 292 7.52 19.89 -7.33
CA THR A 292 8.38 19.46 -6.23
C THR A 292 7.75 19.76 -4.87
N SER A 293 7.66 18.74 -4.02
CA SER A 293 7.04 18.77 -2.68
C SER A 293 5.55 19.13 -2.65
N ILE A 294 4.85 19.00 -3.78
CA ILE A 294 3.39 19.11 -3.77
C ILE A 294 2.76 17.98 -2.96
N VAL A 295 1.75 18.33 -2.18
CA VAL A 295 0.80 17.39 -1.61
C VAL A 295 -0.60 17.79 -2.06
N ALA A 296 -1.30 16.87 -2.72
CA ALA A 296 -2.62 17.18 -3.26
C ALA A 296 -3.58 16.01 -3.13
N ALA A 297 -4.83 16.32 -2.79
CA ALA A 297 -5.95 15.41 -2.86
C ALA A 297 -6.87 15.82 -4.02
N VAL A 298 -7.25 14.85 -4.84
CA VAL A 298 -8.07 15.07 -6.05
C VAL A 298 -9.23 14.09 -6.05
N SER A 299 -10.45 14.57 -6.05
CA SER A 299 -11.66 13.76 -6.18
C SER A 299 -12.47 14.19 -7.38
N LEU A 300 -12.83 13.25 -8.24
CA LEU A 300 -13.62 13.49 -9.45
C LEU A 300 -14.83 12.56 -9.47
N LYS A 301 -15.97 13.08 -9.91
CA LYS A 301 -17.18 12.28 -10.18
C LYS A 301 -17.37 12.17 -11.69
N VAL A 302 -17.25 10.94 -12.20
CA VAL A 302 -17.33 10.61 -13.62
C VAL A 302 -18.58 9.76 -13.87
N GLU A 303 -19.29 10.01 -14.94
CA GLU A 303 -20.41 9.19 -15.36
C GLU A 303 -19.87 7.97 -16.11
N GLU A 304 -20.28 6.76 -15.69
CA GLU A 304 -19.83 5.48 -16.25
C GLU A 304 -18.29 5.32 -16.33
N PRO A 305 -17.55 5.44 -15.22
CA PRO A 305 -16.10 5.37 -15.24
C PRO A 305 -15.61 3.98 -15.64
N VAL A 306 -14.59 3.95 -16.52
CA VAL A 306 -13.87 2.75 -16.90
C VAL A 306 -12.53 2.73 -16.18
N PHE A 307 -12.26 1.66 -15.45
CA PHE A 307 -10.98 1.42 -14.76
C PHE A 307 -10.18 0.35 -15.49
N GLU A 308 -8.85 0.39 -15.38
CA GLU A 308 -7.97 -0.59 -16.03
C GLU A 308 -8.10 -1.99 -15.42
N SER A 309 -8.59 -2.11 -14.18
CA SER A 309 -8.77 -3.39 -13.48
C SER A 309 -10.03 -3.38 -12.61
N GLN A 310 -10.50 -4.56 -12.22
CA GLN A 310 -11.65 -4.71 -11.31
C GLN A 310 -11.38 -4.13 -9.91
N THR A 311 -10.12 -4.05 -9.49
CA THR A 311 -9.71 -3.41 -8.22
C THR A 311 -9.84 -1.90 -8.24
N LYS A 312 -10.12 -1.30 -9.41
CA LYS A 312 -10.40 0.13 -9.62
C LYS A 312 -9.28 1.08 -9.16
N THR A 313 -8.04 0.60 -9.19
CA THR A 313 -6.87 1.37 -8.73
C THR A 313 -6.42 2.46 -9.71
N LYS A 314 -6.82 2.39 -11.00
CA LYS A 314 -6.43 3.35 -12.03
C LYS A 314 -7.58 3.67 -12.97
N LEU A 315 -7.87 4.97 -13.17
CA LEU A 315 -8.89 5.42 -14.10
C LEU A 315 -8.37 5.41 -15.54
N GLY A 316 -9.10 4.72 -16.42
CA GLY A 316 -8.84 4.68 -17.87
C GLY A 316 -9.73 5.60 -18.72
N SER A 317 -10.90 6.05 -18.21
CA SER A 317 -11.82 6.93 -18.96
C SER A 317 -11.12 8.18 -19.47
N THR A 318 -11.47 8.61 -20.69
CA THR A 318 -11.01 9.88 -21.29
C THR A 318 -12.01 11.01 -21.10
N ASP A 319 -13.29 10.70 -20.92
CA ASP A 319 -14.40 11.65 -20.91
C ASP A 319 -15.13 11.62 -19.56
N MET A 320 -15.79 12.72 -19.20
CA MET A 320 -16.59 12.84 -17.97
C MET A 320 -17.88 12.00 -18.01
N GLY A 321 -18.29 11.56 -19.19
CA GLY A 321 -19.47 10.76 -19.46
C GLY A 321 -19.89 10.85 -20.91
N PRO A 322 -20.91 10.08 -21.33
CA PRO A 322 -21.42 10.12 -22.72
C PRO A 322 -21.84 11.51 -23.13
N GLY A 323 -21.21 12.05 -24.19
CA GLY A 323 -21.49 13.39 -24.70
C GLY A 323 -21.02 14.57 -23.85
N GLN A 324 -20.21 14.28 -22.80
CA GLN A 324 -19.62 15.29 -21.95
C GLN A 324 -18.17 15.63 -22.35
N PRO A 325 -17.59 16.73 -21.86
CA PRO A 325 -16.22 17.09 -22.18
C PRO A 325 -15.23 16.03 -21.71
N THR A 326 -14.03 16.04 -22.29
CA THR A 326 -12.94 15.20 -21.80
C THR A 326 -12.57 15.57 -20.37
N ILE A 327 -12.13 14.58 -19.58
CA ILE A 327 -11.63 14.79 -18.21
C ILE A 327 -10.55 15.87 -18.20
N ARG A 328 -9.64 15.84 -19.19
CA ARG A 328 -8.60 16.86 -19.35
C ARG A 328 -9.17 18.27 -19.48
N THR A 329 -10.15 18.46 -20.36
CA THR A 329 -10.79 19.76 -20.57
C THR A 329 -11.55 20.22 -19.34
N PHE A 330 -12.30 19.33 -18.70
CA PHE A 330 -13.09 19.62 -17.51
C PHE A 330 -12.20 20.08 -16.35
N VAL A 331 -11.17 19.30 -16.02
CA VAL A 331 -10.21 19.60 -14.94
C VAL A 331 -9.44 20.87 -15.25
N LYS A 332 -8.99 21.06 -16.49
CA LYS A 332 -8.27 22.27 -16.93
C LYS A 332 -9.12 23.53 -16.75
N ASN A 333 -10.37 23.51 -17.20
CA ASN A 333 -11.26 24.68 -17.06
C ASN A 333 -11.51 25.02 -15.58
N PHE A 334 -11.77 24.01 -14.76
CA PHE A 334 -11.99 24.20 -13.34
C PHE A 334 -10.77 24.80 -12.64
N ILE A 335 -9.59 24.21 -12.85
CA ILE A 335 -8.35 24.68 -12.19
C ILE A 335 -7.97 26.07 -12.68
N SER A 336 -8.00 26.31 -14.00
CA SER A 336 -7.63 27.59 -14.56
C SER A 336 -8.52 28.75 -14.07
N GLU A 337 -9.80 28.47 -13.81
CA GLU A 337 -10.72 29.46 -13.26
C GLU A 337 -10.56 29.62 -11.73
N LYS A 338 -10.71 28.51 -11.01
CA LYS A 338 -10.81 28.57 -9.53
C LYS A 338 -9.50 28.82 -8.85
N LEU A 339 -8.42 28.18 -9.32
CA LEU A 339 -7.09 28.36 -8.72
C LEU A 339 -6.54 29.76 -9.04
N ASP A 340 -6.65 30.23 -10.28
CA ASP A 340 -6.18 31.57 -10.67
C ASP A 340 -6.90 32.66 -9.88
N ASN A 341 -8.24 32.58 -9.79
CA ASN A 341 -9.03 33.48 -8.95
C ASN A 341 -8.64 33.42 -7.47
N PHE A 342 -8.33 32.23 -6.96
CA PHE A 342 -7.90 32.04 -5.58
C PHE A 342 -6.55 32.73 -5.34
N LEU A 343 -5.58 32.53 -6.23
CA LEU A 343 -4.24 33.10 -6.12
C LEU A 343 -4.27 34.64 -6.19
N HIS A 344 -5.12 35.22 -7.05
CA HIS A 344 -5.30 36.68 -7.09
C HIS A 344 -5.88 37.27 -5.79
N ARG A 345 -6.73 36.53 -5.09
CA ARG A 345 -7.31 36.95 -3.81
C ARG A 345 -6.39 36.68 -2.62
N ASN A 346 -5.50 35.71 -2.71
CA ASN A 346 -4.62 35.26 -1.63
C ASN A 346 -3.15 35.46 -2.01
N THR A 347 -2.76 36.71 -2.15
CA THR A 347 -1.43 37.11 -2.66
C THR A 347 -0.27 36.59 -1.82
N GLU A 348 -0.43 36.38 -0.51
CA GLU A 348 0.61 35.81 0.35
C GLU A 348 0.85 34.32 0.02
N ILE A 349 -0.22 33.54 -0.21
CA ILE A 349 -0.10 32.15 -0.66
C ILE A 349 0.56 32.10 -2.03
N ALA A 350 0.14 32.96 -2.95
CA ALA A 350 0.76 33.05 -4.27
C ALA A 350 2.27 33.35 -4.18
N LYS A 351 2.68 34.33 -3.37
CA LYS A 351 4.11 34.63 -3.15
C LYS A 351 4.88 33.40 -2.58
N GLU A 352 4.27 32.64 -1.68
CA GLU A 352 4.92 31.48 -1.09
C GLU A 352 5.08 30.34 -2.10
N ILE A 353 4.09 30.12 -2.96
CA ILE A 353 4.18 29.17 -4.08
C ILE A 353 5.33 29.58 -5.01
N GLU A 354 5.41 30.86 -5.41
CA GLU A 354 6.51 31.33 -6.26
C GLU A 354 7.87 31.16 -5.58
N ARG A 355 7.97 31.49 -4.27
CA ARG A 355 9.19 31.30 -3.48
C ARG A 355 9.64 29.84 -3.48
N ARG A 356 8.70 28.91 -3.32
CA ARG A 356 9.00 27.48 -3.36
C ARG A 356 9.51 27.04 -4.73
N ILE A 357 8.87 27.49 -5.81
CA ILE A 357 9.29 27.21 -7.20
C ILE A 357 10.71 27.72 -7.46
N LEU A 358 10.99 28.96 -7.09
CA LEU A 358 12.32 29.58 -7.24
C LEU A 358 13.38 28.87 -6.40
N GLN A 359 13.02 28.41 -5.21
CA GLN A 359 13.90 27.60 -4.37
C GLN A 359 14.22 26.27 -5.04
N SER A 360 13.20 25.56 -5.55
CA SER A 360 13.38 24.30 -6.28
C SER A 360 14.28 24.48 -7.51
N GLN A 361 14.07 25.55 -8.26
CA GLN A 361 14.89 25.88 -9.42
C GLN A 361 16.37 26.07 -9.04
N ARG A 362 16.65 26.80 -7.94
CA ARG A 362 18.02 27.00 -7.44
C ARG A 362 18.63 25.68 -6.99
N GLU A 363 17.92 24.91 -6.17
CA GLU A 363 18.36 23.59 -5.71
C GLU A 363 18.69 22.66 -6.87
N ARG A 364 17.84 22.63 -7.90
CA ARG A 364 18.05 21.82 -9.12
C ARG A 364 19.29 22.29 -9.92
N GLN A 365 19.51 23.60 -10.03
CA GLN A 365 20.69 24.14 -10.71
C GLN A 365 21.98 23.81 -9.94
N GLU A 366 22.01 24.02 -8.63
CA GLU A 366 23.15 23.66 -7.77
C GLU A 366 23.45 22.17 -7.83
N ILE A 367 22.41 21.33 -7.78
CA ILE A 367 22.54 19.86 -7.87
C ILE A 367 23.08 19.46 -9.25
N ALA A 368 22.70 20.14 -10.33
CA ALA A 368 23.14 19.77 -11.68
C ALA A 368 24.68 19.85 -11.84
N ASP A 369 25.30 20.87 -11.28
CA ASP A 369 26.76 21.03 -11.32
C ASP A 369 27.45 19.97 -10.46
N ILE A 370 26.92 19.70 -9.27
CA ILE A 370 27.46 18.67 -8.37
C ILE A 370 27.26 17.29 -8.98
N LYS A 371 26.08 17.01 -9.56
CA LYS A 371 25.77 15.77 -10.27
C LYS A 371 26.76 15.50 -11.40
N LYS A 372 27.11 16.53 -12.18
CA LYS A 372 28.08 16.41 -13.26
C LYS A 372 29.45 15.96 -12.75
N LEU A 373 29.92 16.55 -11.64
CA LEU A 373 31.17 16.19 -10.99
C LEU A 373 31.11 14.78 -10.37
N ALA A 374 30.02 14.45 -9.68
CA ALA A 374 29.81 13.15 -9.05
C ALA A 374 29.75 12.02 -10.10
N ASN A 375 29.04 12.22 -11.21
CA ASN A 375 28.97 11.27 -12.31
C ASN A 375 30.32 11.07 -13.02
N GLN A 376 31.13 12.13 -13.13
CA GLN A 376 32.49 11.97 -13.63
C GLN A 376 33.38 11.13 -12.68
N ARG A 377 33.21 11.30 -11.35
CA ARG A 377 33.90 10.48 -10.34
C ARG A 377 33.41 9.03 -10.39
N ALA A 378 32.09 8.81 -10.45
CA ALA A 378 31.50 7.49 -10.56
C ALA A 378 31.96 6.72 -11.80
N LYS A 379 31.99 7.37 -12.96
CA LYS A 379 32.55 6.78 -14.19
C LYS A 379 34.06 6.45 -14.09
N LYS A 380 34.82 7.28 -13.38
CA LYS A 380 36.25 7.01 -13.14
C LYS A 380 36.49 5.90 -12.11
N ALA A 381 35.60 5.71 -11.15
CA ALA A 381 35.72 4.73 -10.07
C ALA A 381 35.50 3.27 -10.54
N ASN A 382 35.14 3.04 -11.80
CA ASN A 382 34.91 1.71 -12.38
C ASN A 382 33.97 0.86 -11.52
N ILE A 383 32.73 1.38 -11.27
CA ILE A 383 31.73 0.88 -10.32
C ILE A 383 31.51 -0.63 -10.45
N HIS A 384 31.53 -1.14 -11.68
CA HIS A 384 31.21 -2.53 -11.98
C HIS A 384 32.17 -3.57 -11.39
N ASN A 385 33.35 -3.18 -10.97
CA ASN A 385 34.36 -4.18 -10.54
C ASN A 385 34.61 -4.24 -9.03
N LYS A 386 34.22 -3.21 -8.26
CA LYS A 386 34.55 -3.17 -6.82
C LYS A 386 33.34 -3.25 -5.89
N LYS A 387 32.23 -2.58 -6.23
CA LYS A 387 31.05 -2.47 -5.34
C LYS A 387 29.80 -3.13 -5.92
N LEU A 388 29.57 -3.03 -7.23
CA LEU A 388 28.43 -3.63 -7.90
C LEU A 388 28.82 -4.92 -8.61
N ARG A 389 28.29 -6.03 -8.19
CA ARG A 389 28.28 -7.32 -8.89
C ARG A 389 26.95 -7.43 -9.62
N ASP A 390 26.91 -6.91 -10.84
CA ASP A 390 25.68 -6.75 -11.62
C ASP A 390 25.09 -8.08 -12.11
N CYS A 391 23.82 -8.09 -12.47
CA CYS A 391 23.14 -9.17 -13.18
C CYS A 391 23.08 -8.86 -14.69
N ARG A 392 22.57 -9.82 -15.47
CA ARG A 392 22.52 -9.70 -16.94
C ARG A 392 21.22 -9.09 -17.44
N ILE A 393 20.13 -9.28 -16.72
CA ILE A 393 18.79 -8.84 -17.09
C ILE A 393 18.31 -7.85 -16.05
N HIS A 394 17.86 -6.68 -16.51
CA HIS A 394 17.38 -5.60 -15.67
C HIS A 394 15.88 -5.35 -15.88
N PHE A 395 15.26 -4.70 -14.91
CA PHE A 395 13.85 -4.36 -14.96
C PHE A 395 13.52 -3.42 -16.13
N ASN A 396 14.40 -2.46 -16.43
CA ASN A 396 14.27 -1.49 -17.52
C ASN A 396 14.69 -2.01 -18.89
N ASP A 397 15.13 -3.26 -19.02
CA ASP A 397 15.44 -3.85 -20.32
C ASP A 397 14.17 -3.92 -21.19
N GLY A 398 14.32 -3.66 -22.49
CA GLY A 398 13.20 -3.70 -23.44
C GLY A 398 12.55 -5.09 -23.52
N PRO A 399 11.27 -5.19 -23.89
CA PRO A 399 10.53 -6.44 -23.92
C PRO A 399 11.14 -7.41 -24.94
N ARG A 400 11.79 -8.44 -24.44
CA ARG A 400 12.20 -9.63 -25.20
C ARG A 400 11.24 -10.76 -24.83
N LYS A 401 10.74 -11.51 -25.80
CA LYS A 401 9.65 -12.50 -25.64
C LYS A 401 9.91 -13.62 -24.60
N THR A 402 11.13 -13.77 -24.10
CA THR A 402 11.54 -14.84 -23.18
C THR A 402 11.93 -14.37 -21.78
N ASP A 403 11.97 -13.06 -21.53
CA ASP A 403 12.66 -12.53 -20.35
C ASP A 403 11.75 -11.70 -19.42
N GLU A 404 10.42 -11.68 -19.61
CA GLU A 404 9.51 -10.88 -18.77
C GLU A 404 9.54 -11.34 -17.32
N ASP A 405 9.49 -12.64 -17.08
CA ASP A 405 9.56 -13.21 -15.73
C ASP A 405 10.90 -12.90 -15.06
N LEU A 406 12.02 -12.93 -15.81
CA LEU A 406 13.35 -12.59 -15.30
C LEU A 406 13.51 -11.10 -15.04
N ARG A 407 12.88 -10.23 -15.83
CA ARG A 407 12.84 -8.78 -15.57
C ARG A 407 12.10 -8.47 -14.27
N LEU A 408 10.94 -9.10 -14.06
CA LEU A 408 10.17 -8.98 -12.82
C LEU A 408 10.88 -9.62 -11.62
N ALA A 409 11.71 -10.63 -11.85
CA ALA A 409 12.56 -11.25 -10.84
C ALA A 409 13.86 -10.49 -10.56
N SER A 410 14.19 -9.45 -11.37
CA SER A 410 15.43 -8.69 -11.22
C SER A 410 15.56 -8.10 -9.82
N THR A 411 16.66 -8.41 -9.14
CA THR A 411 16.85 -8.12 -7.72
C THR A 411 18.26 -7.59 -7.47
N ILE A 412 18.39 -6.53 -6.66
CA ILE A 412 19.69 -6.09 -6.14
C ILE A 412 19.70 -6.24 -4.62
N PHE A 413 20.72 -6.93 -4.11
CA PHE A 413 20.96 -7.05 -2.66
C PHE A 413 21.96 -5.97 -2.22
N ILE A 414 21.56 -5.11 -1.30
CA ILE A 414 22.41 -4.11 -0.66
C ILE A 414 22.94 -4.72 0.63
N THR A 415 24.25 -4.95 0.71
CA THR A 415 24.87 -5.69 1.80
C THR A 415 25.84 -4.84 2.61
N GLU A 416 26.03 -5.22 3.87
CA GLU A 416 27.06 -4.67 4.72
C GLU A 416 28.40 -5.36 4.47
N GLY A 417 29.36 -4.63 3.90
CA GLY A 417 30.74 -5.09 3.76
C GLY A 417 30.96 -6.22 2.74
N ASP A 418 32.22 -6.59 2.62
CA ASP A 418 32.66 -7.54 1.58
C ASP A 418 32.39 -9.01 1.94
N SER A 419 32.23 -9.35 3.24
CA SER A 419 32.02 -10.73 3.69
C SER A 419 30.62 -11.23 3.28
N ALA A 420 29.56 -10.52 3.69
CA ALA A 420 28.18 -10.82 3.31
C ALA A 420 27.99 -10.76 1.78
N SER A 421 28.56 -9.72 1.15
CA SER A 421 28.57 -9.56 -0.30
C SER A 421 29.21 -10.75 -1.02
N GLY A 422 30.31 -11.29 -0.47
CA GLY A 422 31.01 -12.46 -1.01
C GLY A 422 30.18 -13.73 -1.00
N SER A 423 29.45 -14.00 0.08
CA SER A 423 28.55 -15.16 0.20
C SER A 423 27.40 -15.09 -0.78
N ILE A 424 26.70 -13.95 -0.84
CA ILE A 424 25.58 -13.74 -1.79
C ILE A 424 26.08 -13.78 -3.23
N THR A 425 27.21 -13.14 -3.55
CA THR A 425 27.76 -13.11 -4.92
C THR A 425 28.04 -14.52 -5.45
N LYS A 426 28.49 -15.44 -4.60
CA LYS A 426 28.75 -16.84 -5.00
C LYS A 426 27.48 -17.67 -5.13
N ALA A 427 26.44 -17.32 -4.39
CA ALA A 427 25.19 -18.07 -4.32
C ALA A 427 24.14 -17.60 -5.36
N ARG A 428 24.20 -16.34 -5.78
CA ARG A 428 23.17 -15.65 -6.57
C ARG A 428 22.94 -16.24 -7.98
N ASP A 429 21.77 -16.01 -8.51
CA ASP A 429 21.51 -16.16 -9.93
C ASP A 429 22.08 -14.95 -10.70
N VAL A 430 23.09 -15.20 -11.53
CA VAL A 430 23.75 -14.17 -12.32
C VAL A 430 22.83 -13.55 -13.39
N GLN A 431 21.74 -14.22 -13.76
CA GLN A 431 20.81 -13.69 -14.76
C GLN A 431 19.99 -12.54 -14.20
N SER A 432 19.44 -12.69 -12.98
CA SER A 432 18.45 -11.77 -12.41
C SER A 432 18.87 -11.11 -11.09
N GLN A 433 19.98 -11.56 -10.46
CA GLN A 433 20.36 -11.07 -9.14
C GLN A 433 21.70 -10.33 -9.16
N ALA A 434 21.71 -9.12 -8.61
CA ALA A 434 22.89 -8.26 -8.44
C ALA A 434 23.19 -8.07 -6.94
N VAL A 435 24.44 -7.68 -6.63
CA VAL A 435 24.87 -7.38 -5.26
C VAL A 435 25.60 -6.05 -5.23
N PHE A 436 25.23 -5.18 -4.31
CA PHE A 436 25.92 -3.92 -4.01
C PHE A 436 26.48 -3.96 -2.59
N SER A 437 27.81 -3.79 -2.46
CA SER A 437 28.50 -3.82 -1.17
C SER A 437 28.73 -2.41 -0.64
N LEU A 438 28.21 -2.12 0.56
CA LEU A 438 28.47 -0.87 1.28
C LEU A 438 29.82 -0.94 2.01
N ARG A 439 30.48 0.19 2.17
CA ARG A 439 31.65 0.33 3.04
C ARG A 439 31.27 0.99 4.35
N GLY A 440 31.03 0.18 5.36
CA GLY A 440 30.64 0.66 6.69
C GLY A 440 29.23 1.26 6.75
N LYS A 441 28.94 1.97 7.84
CA LYS A 441 27.63 2.57 8.08
C LYS A 441 27.34 3.74 7.14
N PRO A 442 26.23 3.75 6.42
CA PRO A 442 25.81 4.89 5.61
C PRO A 442 25.60 6.14 6.45
N LEU A 443 25.63 7.29 5.78
CA LEU A 443 25.34 8.58 6.42
C LEU A 443 23.86 8.64 6.86
N ASN A 444 23.61 9.16 8.06
CA ASN A 444 22.24 9.54 8.45
C ASN A 444 21.80 10.76 7.62
N CYS A 445 20.87 10.54 6.72
CA CYS A 445 20.40 11.55 5.77
C CYS A 445 19.24 12.40 6.31
N TYR A 446 18.71 12.09 7.50
CA TYR A 446 17.55 12.80 8.02
C TYR A 446 17.76 14.30 8.10
N GLY A 447 16.82 15.08 7.59
CA GLY A 447 16.87 16.54 7.57
C GLY A 447 17.92 17.15 6.62
N MET A 448 18.60 16.33 5.82
CA MET A 448 19.60 16.78 4.85
C MET A 448 18.99 17.02 3.48
N THR A 449 19.63 17.88 2.68
CA THR A 449 19.22 18.10 1.28
C THR A 449 19.76 17.02 0.34
N LYS A 450 19.14 16.84 -0.83
CA LYS A 450 19.58 15.87 -1.85
C LYS A 450 21.05 16.10 -2.33
N LYS A 451 21.59 17.28 -2.11
CA LYS A 451 23.01 17.59 -2.36
C LYS A 451 23.96 16.62 -1.65
N VAL A 452 23.64 16.28 -0.41
CA VAL A 452 24.43 15.34 0.41
C VAL A 452 24.56 13.95 -0.23
N VAL A 453 23.54 13.50 -0.95
CA VAL A 453 23.58 12.20 -1.66
C VAL A 453 24.67 12.20 -2.71
N TYR A 454 24.81 13.28 -3.47
CA TYR A 454 25.85 13.39 -4.51
C TYR A 454 27.26 13.63 -3.95
N GLU A 455 27.36 14.26 -2.79
CA GLU A 455 28.63 14.50 -2.09
C GLU A 455 29.14 13.24 -1.37
N ASN A 456 28.23 12.37 -0.92
CA ASN A 456 28.56 11.09 -0.30
C ASN A 456 28.82 10.02 -1.37
N GLU A 457 30.04 9.47 -1.39
CA GLU A 457 30.44 8.49 -2.41
C GLU A 457 29.55 7.22 -2.40
N GLU A 458 29.24 6.68 -1.23
CA GLU A 458 28.45 5.44 -1.09
C GLU A 458 27.03 5.63 -1.60
N LEU A 459 26.36 6.70 -1.15
CA LEU A 459 24.97 6.98 -1.52
C LEU A 459 24.87 7.39 -2.99
N ASN A 460 25.85 8.12 -3.51
CA ASN A 460 25.92 8.48 -4.93
C ASN A 460 26.10 7.25 -5.82
N LEU A 461 26.97 6.32 -5.43
CA LEU A 461 27.16 5.07 -6.16
C LEU A 461 25.93 4.17 -6.11
N LEU A 462 25.25 4.13 -4.96
CA LEU A 462 24.00 3.35 -4.79
C LEU A 462 22.88 3.88 -5.68
N GLN A 463 22.59 5.19 -5.64
CA GLN A 463 21.54 5.76 -6.51
C GLN A 463 21.86 5.57 -8.01
N HIS A 464 23.14 5.64 -8.37
CA HIS A 464 23.59 5.43 -9.75
C HIS A 464 23.48 3.96 -10.17
N ALA A 465 23.77 3.02 -9.27
CA ALA A 465 23.57 1.59 -9.51
C ALA A 465 22.09 1.24 -9.74
N LEU A 466 21.18 1.93 -9.06
CA LEU A 466 19.72 1.77 -9.18
C LEU A 466 19.13 2.51 -10.38
N ASP A 467 19.80 3.55 -10.88
CA ASP A 467 19.34 4.51 -11.91
C ASP A 467 18.02 5.21 -11.51
N ILE A 468 17.98 5.73 -10.27
CA ILE A 468 16.82 6.42 -9.69
C ILE A 468 17.00 7.92 -9.52
N GLU A 469 18.04 8.50 -10.12
CA GLU A 469 18.38 9.92 -9.96
C GLU A 469 17.28 10.85 -10.46
N ASP A 470 16.69 10.52 -11.60
CA ASP A 470 15.69 11.34 -12.30
C ASP A 470 14.26 10.75 -12.20
N GLY A 471 14.01 9.85 -11.26
CA GLY A 471 12.74 9.15 -11.05
C GLY A 471 12.86 7.63 -11.24
N LEU A 472 11.73 6.93 -11.28
CA LEU A 472 11.71 5.46 -11.35
C LEU A 472 11.59 4.90 -12.77
N ASP A 473 11.43 5.75 -13.80
CA ASP A 473 11.21 5.30 -15.19
C ASP A 473 12.36 4.41 -15.72
N ASN A 474 13.56 4.62 -15.19
CA ASN A 474 14.76 3.88 -15.56
C ASN A 474 15.22 2.90 -14.46
N LEU A 475 14.37 2.60 -13.49
CA LEU A 475 14.72 1.69 -12.39
C LEU A 475 15.30 0.36 -12.95
N ARG A 476 16.53 0.03 -12.54
CA ARG A 476 17.24 -1.13 -13.07
C ARG A 476 16.81 -2.46 -12.47
N TYR A 477 16.33 -2.47 -11.23
CA TYR A 477 15.95 -3.69 -10.52
C TYR A 477 14.55 -3.58 -9.96
N ASN A 478 13.70 -4.55 -10.26
CA ASN A 478 12.34 -4.59 -9.74
C ASN A 478 12.29 -4.74 -8.20
N ARG A 479 13.28 -5.43 -7.63
CA ARG A 479 13.39 -5.63 -6.18
C ARG A 479 14.71 -5.06 -5.66
N VAL A 480 14.62 -4.06 -4.80
CA VAL A 480 15.75 -3.50 -4.05
C VAL A 480 15.69 -4.07 -2.65
N VAL A 481 16.63 -4.92 -2.31
CA VAL A 481 16.61 -5.72 -1.10
C VAL A 481 17.72 -5.30 -0.15
N ILE A 482 17.36 -4.84 1.04
CA ILE A 482 18.30 -4.56 2.12
C ILE A 482 18.65 -5.89 2.79
N ALA A 483 19.90 -6.32 2.66
CA ALA A 483 20.44 -7.56 3.21
C ALA A 483 21.56 -7.24 4.21
N THR A 484 21.17 -6.99 5.46
CA THR A 484 22.07 -6.67 6.58
C THR A 484 22.08 -7.80 7.60
N ASP A 485 23.14 -7.85 8.41
CA ASP A 485 23.26 -8.79 9.50
C ASP A 485 22.10 -8.65 10.52
N ALA A 486 21.81 -9.71 11.26
CA ALA A 486 20.74 -9.73 12.26
C ALA A 486 21.15 -9.09 13.59
N ASP A 487 22.37 -8.54 13.68
CA ASP A 487 22.90 -7.88 14.87
C ASP A 487 22.51 -6.39 14.97
N VAL A 488 22.92 -5.73 16.04
CA VAL A 488 22.61 -4.31 16.31
C VAL A 488 23.18 -3.38 15.23
N ASP A 489 24.35 -3.70 14.68
CA ASP A 489 24.99 -2.89 13.64
C ASP A 489 24.25 -3.03 12.31
N GLY A 490 23.87 -4.24 11.94
CA GLY A 490 23.04 -4.49 10.76
C GLY A 490 21.66 -3.84 10.84
N MET A 491 21.01 -3.87 12.02
CA MET A 491 19.76 -3.14 12.24
C MET A 491 19.93 -1.63 12.08
N HIS A 492 21.06 -1.07 12.55
CA HIS A 492 21.37 0.35 12.38
C HIS A 492 21.58 0.71 10.90
N ILE A 493 22.33 -0.09 10.16
CA ILE A 493 22.53 0.11 8.70
C ILE A 493 21.20 0.03 7.96
N ARG A 494 20.34 -0.93 8.31
CA ARG A 494 18.98 -1.05 7.77
C ARG A 494 18.19 0.25 7.96
N LEU A 495 18.19 0.80 9.17
CA LEU A 495 17.48 2.03 9.49
C LEU A 495 18.04 3.24 8.72
N LEU A 496 19.35 3.34 8.55
CA LEU A 496 20.00 4.40 7.76
C LEU A 496 19.63 4.31 6.27
N LEU A 497 19.58 3.10 5.70
CA LEU A 497 19.14 2.88 4.32
C LEU A 497 17.65 3.16 4.14
N LEU A 498 16.82 2.74 5.08
CA LEU A 498 15.38 3.08 5.08
C LEU A 498 15.19 4.59 5.11
N THR A 499 15.93 5.30 5.95
CA THR A 499 15.91 6.78 6.01
C THR A 499 16.29 7.40 4.66
N PHE A 500 17.34 6.91 4.03
CA PHE A 500 17.76 7.36 2.70
C PHE A 500 16.65 7.19 1.65
N PHE A 501 16.05 5.98 1.57
CA PHE A 501 15.00 5.72 0.58
C PHE A 501 13.71 6.47 0.90
N LEU A 502 13.27 6.50 2.15
CA LEU A 502 12.04 7.19 2.55
C LEU A 502 12.14 8.71 2.37
N GLN A 503 13.30 9.30 2.62
CA GLN A 503 13.48 10.74 2.49
C GLN A 503 13.66 11.20 1.05
N PHE A 504 14.46 10.51 0.24
CA PHE A 504 14.83 10.99 -1.10
C PHE A 504 14.12 10.27 -2.24
N PHE A 505 13.63 9.05 -2.00
CA PHE A 505 13.00 8.18 -3.00
C PHE A 505 11.74 7.49 -2.47
N PRO A 506 10.79 8.21 -1.84
CA PRO A 506 9.60 7.60 -1.23
C PRO A 506 8.74 6.84 -2.26
N GLU A 507 8.81 7.23 -3.53
CA GLU A 507 8.09 6.54 -4.62
C GLU A 507 8.60 5.10 -4.84
N LEU A 508 9.89 4.83 -4.61
CA LEU A 508 10.44 3.47 -4.67
C LEU A 508 9.75 2.55 -3.66
N VAL A 509 9.45 3.08 -2.47
CA VAL A 509 8.74 2.35 -1.41
C VAL A 509 7.26 2.23 -1.73
N ARG A 510 6.60 3.32 -2.12
CA ARG A 510 5.16 3.32 -2.47
C ARG A 510 4.82 2.39 -3.62
N ASN A 511 5.72 2.24 -4.58
CA ASN A 511 5.54 1.35 -5.73
C ASN A 511 5.94 -0.11 -5.43
N GLY A 512 6.31 -0.44 -4.17
CA GLY A 512 6.55 -1.80 -3.73
C GLY A 512 7.87 -2.39 -4.23
N HIS A 513 8.90 -1.56 -4.46
CA HIS A 513 10.20 -2.01 -4.93
C HIS A 513 11.23 -2.25 -3.81
N LEU A 514 10.96 -1.80 -2.57
CA LEU A 514 11.91 -1.92 -1.46
C LEU A 514 11.52 -3.06 -0.51
N TYR A 515 12.50 -3.90 -0.20
CA TYR A 515 12.33 -5.09 0.64
C TYR A 515 13.46 -5.22 1.66
N ILE A 516 13.20 -5.96 2.74
CA ILE A 516 14.18 -6.44 3.69
C ILE A 516 14.32 -7.96 3.50
N LEU A 517 15.54 -8.45 3.42
CA LEU A 517 15.81 -9.89 3.38
C LEU A 517 15.64 -10.46 4.79
N ASP A 518 14.71 -11.38 4.94
CA ASP A 518 14.62 -12.21 6.14
C ASP A 518 15.58 -13.38 6.02
N THR A 519 16.47 -13.54 6.98
CA THR A 519 17.50 -14.56 6.99
C THR A 519 17.36 -15.45 8.21
N PRO A 520 17.70 -16.74 8.13
CA PRO A 520 17.56 -17.64 9.27
C PRO A 520 18.48 -17.22 10.41
N LEU A 521 17.92 -17.22 11.62
CA LEU A 521 18.65 -16.96 12.86
C LEU A 521 19.35 -18.21 13.39
N PHE A 522 18.78 -19.40 13.11
CA PHE A 522 19.29 -20.66 13.62
C PHE A 522 19.34 -21.72 12.52
N ARG A 523 20.36 -22.58 12.60
CA ARG A 523 20.43 -23.86 11.89
C ARG A 523 20.34 -24.97 12.93
N VAL A 524 19.32 -25.83 12.79
CA VAL A 524 19.09 -27.01 13.64
C VAL A 524 19.24 -28.24 12.77
N ARG A 525 20.22 -29.09 13.04
CA ARG A 525 20.50 -30.26 12.22
C ARG A 525 20.83 -31.52 13.01
N ASP A 526 20.55 -32.66 12.41
CA ASP A 526 21.08 -33.96 12.78
C ASP A 526 21.89 -34.55 11.59
N LYS A 527 22.19 -35.86 11.66
CA LYS A 527 22.93 -36.54 10.59
C LYS A 527 22.14 -36.71 9.30
N GLN A 528 20.83 -36.49 9.29
CA GLN A 528 19.93 -36.79 8.18
C GLN A 528 19.19 -35.54 7.65
N GLN A 529 18.89 -34.58 8.53
CA GLN A 529 18.05 -33.41 8.21
C GLN A 529 18.65 -32.13 8.76
N THR A 530 18.45 -31.04 8.02
CA THR A 530 18.81 -29.68 8.42
C THR A 530 17.59 -28.80 8.30
N PHE A 531 17.30 -28.04 9.35
CA PHE A 531 16.25 -27.03 9.39
C PHE A 531 16.87 -25.65 9.61
N TYR A 532 16.37 -24.68 8.86
CA TYR A 532 16.71 -23.28 9.03
C TYR A 532 15.50 -22.59 9.65
N CYS A 533 15.73 -21.91 10.77
CA CYS A 533 14.69 -21.35 11.62
C CYS A 533 14.88 -19.83 11.71
N TYR A 534 13.81 -19.09 11.50
CA TYR A 534 13.76 -17.63 11.47
C TYR A 534 13.22 -17.03 12.79
N SER A 535 12.79 -17.89 13.71
CA SER A 535 12.33 -17.52 15.04
C SER A 535 12.63 -18.60 16.04
N ASP A 536 12.58 -18.28 17.34
CA ASP A 536 12.69 -19.25 18.43
C ASP A 536 11.61 -20.31 18.38
N ALA A 537 10.38 -19.94 18.01
CA ALA A 537 9.27 -20.88 17.83
C ALA A 537 9.55 -21.90 16.72
N GLU A 538 10.13 -21.46 15.58
CA GLU A 538 10.56 -22.37 14.52
C GLU A 538 11.71 -23.28 14.97
N ARG A 539 12.65 -22.76 15.78
CA ARG A 539 13.75 -23.53 16.37
C ARG A 539 13.21 -24.65 17.25
N GLU A 540 12.32 -24.36 18.19
CA GLU A 540 11.71 -25.35 19.08
C GLU A 540 10.93 -26.41 18.31
N ALA A 541 10.14 -25.98 17.31
CA ALA A 541 9.41 -26.91 16.45
C ALA A 541 10.36 -27.81 15.64
N ALA A 542 11.51 -27.31 15.20
CA ALA A 542 12.53 -28.08 14.48
C ALA A 542 13.21 -29.10 15.41
N ILE A 543 13.55 -28.71 16.64
CA ILE A 543 14.11 -29.61 17.67
C ILE A 543 13.16 -30.77 17.92
N GLY A 544 11.85 -30.52 18.06
CA GLY A 544 10.83 -31.55 18.26
C GLY A 544 10.65 -32.53 17.11
N LYS A 545 11.09 -32.19 15.90
CA LYS A 545 11.04 -33.07 14.71
C LYS A 545 12.24 -33.97 14.56
N LEU A 546 13.35 -33.65 15.18
CA LEU A 546 14.61 -34.40 15.07
C LEU A 546 14.70 -35.49 16.14
N ARG A 547 15.34 -36.61 15.79
CA ARG A 547 15.57 -37.72 16.73
C ARG A 547 16.98 -37.62 17.33
N GLY A 548 17.09 -37.37 18.62
CA GLY A 548 18.37 -37.30 19.34
C GLY A 548 18.78 -35.88 19.75
N LYS A 549 20.08 -35.66 20.03
CA LYS A 549 20.60 -34.31 20.31
C LYS A 549 20.90 -33.60 19.00
N PRO A 550 20.11 -32.61 18.58
CA PRO A 550 20.42 -31.82 17.40
C PRO A 550 21.61 -30.88 17.63
N GLU A 551 22.37 -30.63 16.60
CA GLU A 551 23.35 -29.54 16.58
C GLU A 551 22.64 -28.25 16.25
N ILE A 552 22.75 -27.26 17.11
CA ILE A 552 22.14 -25.94 16.93
C ILE A 552 23.26 -24.92 16.69
N THR A 553 23.18 -24.19 15.58
CA THR A 553 24.08 -23.08 15.26
C THR A 553 23.25 -21.80 15.19
N ARG A 554 23.64 -20.75 15.93
CA ARG A 554 23.05 -19.41 15.79
C ARG A 554 23.89 -18.62 14.78
N PHE A 555 23.26 -18.02 13.78
CA PHE A 555 23.90 -17.11 12.84
C PHE A 555 23.84 -15.69 13.38
N LYS A 556 25.01 -15.05 13.52
CA LYS A 556 25.11 -13.63 13.94
C LYS A 556 25.20 -12.70 12.76
N GLY A 557 25.76 -13.16 11.64
CA GLY A 557 25.91 -12.37 10.43
C GLY A 557 25.79 -13.20 9.15
N LEU A 558 25.46 -12.53 8.05
CA LEU A 558 25.31 -13.15 6.71
C LEU A 558 26.59 -13.83 6.22
N GLY A 559 27.75 -13.34 6.67
CA GLY A 559 29.06 -13.92 6.33
C GLY A 559 29.31 -15.30 6.94
N GLU A 560 28.58 -15.70 7.97
CA GLU A 560 28.67 -17.02 8.62
C GLU A 560 27.92 -18.10 7.86
N ILE A 561 27.00 -17.71 6.98
CA ILE A 561 26.22 -18.63 6.14
C ILE A 561 27.05 -18.99 4.91
N SER A 562 27.28 -20.29 4.69
CA SER A 562 28.02 -20.73 3.51
C SER A 562 27.28 -20.37 2.21
N PRO A 563 28.01 -20.12 1.09
CA PRO A 563 27.37 -19.81 -0.18
C PRO A 563 26.40 -20.89 -0.67
N HIS A 564 26.64 -22.16 -0.31
CA HIS A 564 25.75 -23.25 -0.69
C HIS A 564 24.41 -23.18 0.04
N GLU A 565 24.44 -22.89 1.35
CA GLU A 565 23.24 -22.69 2.17
C GLU A 565 22.51 -21.40 1.74
N PHE A 566 23.26 -20.34 1.46
CA PHE A 566 22.71 -19.06 1.04
C PHE A 566 21.87 -19.16 -0.24
N LYS A 567 22.24 -20.07 -1.14
CA LYS A 567 21.52 -20.30 -2.38
C LYS A 567 20.04 -20.66 -2.13
N ASP A 568 19.76 -21.43 -1.09
CA ASP A 568 18.39 -21.83 -0.76
C ASP A 568 17.55 -20.64 -0.24
N PHE A 569 18.21 -19.63 0.38
CA PHE A 569 17.53 -18.47 0.98
C PHE A 569 17.27 -17.33 0.01
N ILE A 570 17.98 -17.28 -1.12
CA ILE A 570 17.84 -16.21 -2.12
C ILE A 570 17.28 -16.70 -3.47
N SER A 571 16.89 -17.99 -3.59
CA SER A 571 16.22 -18.54 -4.78
C SER A 571 14.71 -18.70 -4.58
N GLU A 572 14.15 -19.88 -4.79
CA GLU A 572 12.70 -20.11 -4.76
C GLU A 572 12.08 -19.92 -3.36
N ASN A 573 12.87 -20.11 -2.30
CA ASN A 573 12.41 -19.99 -0.91
C ASN A 573 12.78 -18.63 -0.27
N ILE A 574 13.10 -17.63 -1.09
CA ILE A 574 13.46 -16.30 -0.57
C ILE A 574 12.32 -15.70 0.25
N ARG A 575 12.64 -15.27 1.47
CA ARG A 575 11.71 -14.54 2.32
C ARG A 575 12.04 -13.06 2.26
N LEU A 576 11.12 -12.29 1.71
CA LEU A 576 11.24 -10.84 1.57
C LEU A 576 10.11 -10.16 2.33
N GLU A 577 10.46 -9.28 3.25
CA GLU A 577 9.52 -8.39 3.92
C GLU A 577 9.40 -7.10 3.10
N PRO A 578 8.24 -6.80 2.51
CA PRO A 578 8.06 -5.55 1.80
C PRO A 578 8.07 -4.37 2.77
N VAL A 579 8.79 -3.32 2.43
CA VAL A 579 8.71 -2.04 3.15
C VAL A 579 7.45 -1.32 2.67
N VAL A 580 6.48 -1.17 3.56
CA VAL A 580 5.17 -0.58 3.24
C VAL A 580 5.01 0.74 3.99
N ILE A 581 4.55 1.76 3.29
CA ILE A 581 4.10 3.00 3.90
C ILE A 581 2.60 2.88 4.06
N GLY A 582 2.12 2.74 5.29
CA GLY A 582 0.68 2.72 5.58
C GLY A 582 0.02 4.03 5.13
N GLU A 583 -1.23 3.99 4.71
CA GLU A 583 -1.96 5.17 4.25
C GLU A 583 -2.06 6.27 5.33
N GLU A 584 -1.98 5.89 6.60
CA GLU A 584 -2.00 6.81 7.76
C GLU A 584 -0.60 7.17 8.27
N THR A 585 0.44 6.62 7.66
CA THR A 585 1.80 6.79 8.14
C THR A 585 2.34 8.18 7.77
N ASN A 586 2.59 8.99 8.77
CA ASN A 586 3.36 10.23 8.60
C ASN A 586 4.85 9.90 8.62
N ILE A 587 5.45 9.79 7.43
CA ILE A 587 6.87 9.45 7.25
C ILE A 587 7.77 10.43 8.00
N ASP A 588 7.48 11.73 7.92
CA ASP A 588 8.31 12.78 8.53
C ASP A 588 8.37 12.61 10.06
N LYS A 589 7.22 12.33 10.71
CA LYS A 589 7.19 12.08 12.16
C LYS A 589 7.96 10.83 12.56
N ILE A 590 7.84 9.76 11.77
CA ILE A 590 8.59 8.52 12.04
C ILE A 590 10.09 8.75 11.88
N LEU A 591 10.50 9.40 10.78
CA LEU A 591 11.91 9.72 10.57
C LEU A 591 12.45 10.68 11.63
N GLU A 592 11.67 11.69 12.04
CA GLU A 592 12.03 12.58 13.13
C GLU A 592 12.22 11.82 14.44
N TYR A 593 11.29 10.93 14.76
CA TYR A 593 11.35 10.13 15.97
C TYR A 593 12.59 9.23 16.01
N TYR A 594 12.83 8.44 14.94
CA TYR A 594 13.95 7.48 14.94
C TYR A 594 15.30 8.09 14.58
N MET A 595 15.36 9.10 13.71
CA MET A 595 16.60 9.60 13.12
C MET A 595 16.87 11.08 13.42
N GLY A 596 15.89 11.80 13.96
CA GLY A 596 15.99 13.21 14.34
C GLY A 596 16.77 13.41 15.65
N LYS A 597 16.78 14.64 16.14
CA LYS A 597 17.46 15.06 17.37
C LYS A 597 16.63 14.86 18.63
N ASN A 598 15.40 14.32 18.53
CA ASN A 598 14.51 14.08 19.67
C ASN A 598 15.00 12.88 20.50
N THR A 599 15.92 13.16 21.40
CA THR A 599 16.54 12.17 22.27
C THR A 599 15.69 11.77 23.48
N PRO A 600 14.90 12.64 24.13
CA PRO A 600 14.16 12.29 25.35
C PRO A 600 13.11 11.20 25.12
N GLU A 601 12.21 11.38 24.16
CA GLU A 601 11.15 10.38 23.87
C GLU A 601 11.73 9.01 23.45
N ARG A 602 12.88 9.01 22.75
CA ARG A 602 13.56 7.75 22.41
C ARG A 602 14.21 7.10 23.61
N GLN A 603 14.76 7.89 24.55
CA GLN A 603 15.30 7.35 25.79
C GLN A 603 14.19 6.70 26.62
N ASP A 604 13.06 7.37 26.77
CA ASP A 604 11.90 6.83 27.48
C ASP A 604 11.41 5.53 26.81
N PHE A 605 11.26 5.52 25.48
CA PHE A 605 10.89 4.31 24.74
C PHE A 605 11.91 3.17 24.92
N ILE A 606 13.21 3.45 24.88
CA ILE A 606 14.26 2.46 25.08
C ILE A 606 14.19 1.90 26.52
N ILE A 607 13.97 2.77 27.50
CA ILE A 607 13.84 2.36 28.91
C ILE A 607 12.62 1.45 29.10
N ASP A 608 11.47 1.84 28.54
CA ASP A 608 10.22 1.11 28.69
C ASP A 608 10.22 -0.25 27.94
N ASN A 609 11.02 -0.36 26.88
CA ASN A 609 11.08 -1.55 26.03
C ASN A 609 12.42 -2.29 26.15
N LEU A 610 13.27 -1.92 27.09
CA LEU A 610 14.58 -2.56 27.30
C LEU A 610 14.35 -4.03 27.71
N ARG A 611 14.62 -4.93 26.79
CA ARG A 611 14.74 -6.37 27.08
C ARG A 611 16.22 -6.65 27.33
N VAL A 612 16.55 -7.00 28.57
CA VAL A 612 17.88 -7.50 28.88
C VAL A 612 17.97 -8.89 28.26
N GLU A 613 18.70 -9.05 27.17
CA GLU A 613 19.12 -10.37 26.71
C GLU A 613 20.12 -10.89 27.78
N ARG A 614 19.66 -11.81 28.60
CA ARG A 614 20.59 -12.56 29.47
C ARG A 614 21.40 -13.48 28.58
N ASP A 615 22.72 -13.42 28.67
CA ASP A 615 23.57 -14.37 27.97
C ASP A 615 23.21 -15.79 28.47
N GLU A 616 23.03 -16.75 27.53
CA GLU A 616 22.75 -18.17 27.88
C GLU A 616 23.82 -18.78 28.84
N ALA A 617 24.96 -18.13 28.99
CA ALA A 617 26.00 -18.49 29.95
C ALA A 617 25.61 -18.13 31.38
N GLU A 618 24.95 -16.97 31.61
CA GLU A 618 24.47 -16.55 32.92
C GLU A 618 23.26 -17.38 33.37
N GLU A 619 22.33 -17.74 32.46
CA GLU A 619 21.21 -18.63 32.80
C GLU A 619 21.69 -20.03 33.22
N LYS A 620 22.71 -20.56 32.56
CA LYS A 620 23.29 -21.87 32.94
C LYS A 620 24.10 -21.84 34.25
N GLU A 621 24.66 -20.70 34.64
CA GLU A 621 25.31 -20.53 35.92
C GLU A 621 24.29 -20.34 37.06
N GLU A 622 23.18 -19.60 36.82
CA GLU A 622 22.08 -19.48 37.80
C GLU A 622 21.34 -20.81 37.99
N GLU A 623 21.02 -21.58 36.93
CA GLU A 623 20.43 -22.92 37.03
C GLU A 623 21.34 -23.90 37.77
N LYS A 624 22.67 -23.82 37.59
CA LYS A 624 23.61 -24.65 38.36
C LYS A 624 23.67 -24.24 39.80
N ALA A 625 23.66 -22.95 40.11
CA ALA A 625 23.66 -22.45 41.49
C ALA A 625 22.35 -22.81 42.22
N GLU A 626 21.19 -22.75 41.56
CA GLU A 626 19.92 -23.18 42.13
C GLU A 626 19.87 -24.70 42.38
N VAL A 627 20.44 -25.50 41.48
CA VAL A 627 20.53 -26.97 41.67
C VAL A 627 21.50 -27.35 42.79
N GLU A 628 22.62 -26.62 42.96
CA GLU A 628 23.53 -26.83 44.08
C GLU A 628 22.91 -26.44 45.43
N VAL A 629 22.18 -25.33 45.50
CA VAL A 629 21.46 -24.89 46.70
C VAL A 629 20.32 -25.86 47.07
N ALA A 630 19.65 -26.44 46.08
CA ALA A 630 18.59 -27.44 46.28
C ALA A 630 19.16 -28.83 46.69
N ALA A 631 20.43 -29.11 46.42
CA ALA A 631 21.09 -30.35 46.80
C ALA A 631 21.73 -30.29 48.18
N GLU A 632 21.95 -29.08 48.74
CA GLU A 632 22.46 -28.86 50.10
C GLU A 632 21.34 -28.63 51.15
N ALA A 633 20.07 -28.49 50.72
CA ALA A 633 18.89 -28.39 51.59
C ALA A 633 18.16 -29.73 51.70
#